data_fd9aea4d9b53fe864ebb13db7da914d4
#
_entry.id   fd9aea4d9b53fe864ebb13db7da914d4
#
_cell.length_a   1.000
_cell.length_b   1.000
_cell.length_c   1.000
_cell.angle_alpha   90.00
_cell.angle_beta   90.00
_cell.angle_gamma   90.00
#
_symmetry.space_group_name_H-M   'P 1'
#
loop_
_entity.id
_entity.type
_entity.pdbx_description
1 polymer ?
#
loop_
_entity_poly.entity_id
_entity_poly.type
_entity_poly.pdbx_seq_one_letter_code
_entity_poly.pdbx_strand_id
1 'polypeptide(L)'
;MNVFWQYLGLMCAVTYFGVNLSDPGYAETEAFNNASGFAAGLMVVYYVSCTVVALFLARLANRIGPKHVHTAALCLAAVCLVLLTRIGSPGHTAVLYLPMIGIGVAWASITGVPYIMAIEMIRKERRGVYMGVINMMIVIPQLIQTLTFGPIFKRLLGNHPANALLFVAALLVIAGLLIEWIDTKKDADPLVRGAVAATTETAVA
;
A
#
# COMPACT_ATOMS: atom_id res chain seq x y z
N MET A 1 -2.57 -3.58 1.93
CA MET A 1 -3.24 -2.27 2.24
C MET A 1 -4.71 -2.41 2.69
N ASN A 2 -5.48 -3.38 2.19
CA ASN A 2 -6.88 -3.55 2.62
C ASN A 2 -7.04 -3.74 4.14
N VAL A 3 -6.18 -4.55 4.77
CA VAL A 3 -6.13 -4.70 6.24
C VAL A 3 -5.85 -3.36 6.94
N PHE A 4 -4.95 -2.52 6.41
CA PHE A 4 -4.68 -1.20 6.97
C PHE A 4 -5.96 -0.36 7.04
N TRP A 5 -6.75 -0.29 5.96
CA TRP A 5 -7.99 0.48 5.96
C TRP A 5 -9.03 -0.06 6.95
N GLN A 6 -9.14 -1.40 7.04
CA GLN A 6 -10.10 -2.04 7.95
C GLN A 6 -9.74 -1.83 9.42
N TYR A 7 -8.45 -1.80 9.75
CA TYR A 7 -7.99 -1.82 11.15
C TYR A 7 -7.46 -0.48 11.66
N LEU A 8 -7.29 0.54 10.80
CA LEU A 8 -6.80 1.86 11.22
C LEU A 8 -7.68 2.49 12.30
N GLY A 9 -9.00 2.54 12.10
CA GLY A 9 -9.95 3.09 13.06
C GLY A 9 -9.94 2.34 14.39
N LEU A 10 -9.95 1.02 14.34
CA LEU A 10 -9.87 0.17 15.53
C LEU A 10 -8.52 0.35 16.26
N MET A 11 -7.43 0.47 15.51
CA MET A 11 -6.11 0.73 16.10
C MET A 11 -6.08 2.07 16.82
N CYS A 12 -6.61 3.11 16.21
CA CYS A 12 -6.74 4.43 16.86
C CYS A 12 -7.59 4.33 18.13
N ALA A 13 -8.74 3.67 18.07
CA ALA A 13 -9.67 3.53 19.18
C ALA A 13 -9.01 2.83 20.39
N VAL A 14 -8.37 1.68 20.14
CA VAL A 14 -7.74 0.88 21.21
C VAL A 14 -6.47 1.55 21.73
N THR A 15 -5.59 2.01 20.83
CA THR A 15 -4.23 2.43 21.22
C THR A 15 -4.20 3.85 21.78
N TYR A 16 -5.01 4.76 21.23
CA TYR A 16 -4.91 6.18 21.57
C TYR A 16 -6.11 6.73 22.33
N PHE A 17 -7.27 6.11 22.18
CA PHE A 17 -8.51 6.54 22.85
C PHE A 17 -8.96 5.59 23.94
N GLY A 18 -8.22 4.51 24.23
CA GLY A 18 -8.45 3.61 25.34
C GLY A 18 -9.73 2.77 25.23
N VAL A 19 -10.26 2.59 24.03
CA VAL A 19 -11.47 1.78 23.81
C VAL A 19 -11.16 0.30 24.03
N ASN A 20 -11.96 -0.37 24.84
CA ASN A 20 -11.86 -1.81 25.05
C ASN A 20 -12.84 -2.55 24.12
N LEU A 21 -12.33 -3.29 23.16
CA LEU A 21 -13.15 -4.05 22.20
C LEU A 21 -13.93 -5.22 22.81
N SER A 22 -13.64 -5.58 24.06
CA SER A 22 -14.36 -6.65 24.77
C SER A 22 -15.65 -6.16 25.41
N ASP A 23 -15.84 -4.85 25.53
CA ASP A 23 -17.02 -4.27 26.17
C ASP A 23 -18.22 -4.32 25.20
N PRO A 24 -19.38 -4.84 25.62
CA PRO A 24 -20.60 -4.77 24.81
C PRO A 24 -20.96 -3.30 24.55
N GLY A 25 -21.18 -2.93 23.27
CA GLY A 25 -21.57 -1.57 22.91
C GLY A 25 -20.39 -0.57 22.80
N TYR A 26 -19.13 -1.01 22.76
CA TYR A 26 -17.97 -0.13 22.58
C TYR A 26 -18.12 0.83 21.38
N ALA A 27 -18.83 0.41 20.33
CA ALA A 27 -19.03 1.20 19.11
C ALA A 27 -19.97 2.42 19.34
N GLU A 28 -20.74 2.44 20.41
CA GLU A 28 -21.64 3.55 20.75
C GLU A 28 -21.01 4.56 21.71
N THR A 29 -19.78 4.28 22.18
CA THR A 29 -19.06 5.15 23.11
C THR A 29 -18.56 6.42 22.44
N GLU A 30 -18.52 7.53 23.18
CA GLU A 30 -17.95 8.78 22.73
C GLU A 30 -16.47 8.64 22.34
N ALA A 31 -15.72 7.84 23.09
CA ALA A 31 -14.32 7.52 22.80
C ALA A 31 -14.14 6.87 21.41
N PHE A 32 -15.00 5.92 21.05
CA PHE A 32 -14.98 5.28 19.73
C PHE A 32 -15.36 6.25 18.62
N ASN A 33 -16.36 7.10 18.83
CA ASN A 33 -16.77 8.12 17.87
C ASN A 33 -15.65 9.15 17.64
N ASN A 34 -14.98 9.61 18.68
CA ASN A 34 -13.83 10.52 18.60
C ASN A 34 -12.64 9.86 17.87
N ALA A 35 -12.35 8.60 18.17
CA ALA A 35 -11.33 7.82 17.49
C ALA A 35 -11.62 7.66 15.99
N SER A 36 -12.88 7.38 15.64
CA SER A 36 -13.32 7.23 14.25
C SER A 36 -13.22 8.55 13.48
N GLY A 37 -13.61 9.67 14.09
CA GLY A 37 -13.44 11.01 13.52
C GLY A 37 -11.96 11.34 13.31
N PHE A 38 -11.12 11.03 14.28
CA PHE A 38 -9.67 11.21 14.17
C PHE A 38 -9.08 10.36 13.05
N ALA A 39 -9.43 9.07 12.98
CA ALA A 39 -8.99 8.18 11.90
C ALA A 39 -9.43 8.67 10.51
N ALA A 40 -10.63 9.23 10.39
CA ALA A 40 -11.08 9.89 9.16
C ALA A 40 -10.19 11.08 8.78
N GLY A 41 -9.79 11.91 9.74
CA GLY A 41 -8.83 13.00 9.53
C GLY A 41 -7.46 12.50 9.03
N LEU A 42 -6.95 11.41 9.60
CA LEU A 42 -5.74 10.75 9.14
C LEU A 42 -5.86 10.27 7.68
N MET A 43 -7.01 9.72 7.30
CA MET A 43 -7.28 9.27 5.94
C MET A 43 -7.33 10.43 4.93
N VAL A 44 -7.80 11.62 5.33
CA VAL A 44 -7.74 12.81 4.48
C VAL A 44 -6.29 13.13 4.11
N VAL A 45 -5.38 13.19 5.09
CA VAL A 45 -3.96 13.46 4.84
C VAL A 45 -3.33 12.39 3.94
N TYR A 46 -3.66 11.13 4.20
CA TYR A 46 -3.24 10.01 3.36
C TYR A 46 -3.66 10.17 1.88
N TYR A 47 -4.94 10.49 1.61
CA TYR A 47 -5.42 10.65 0.23
C TYR A 47 -4.88 11.91 -0.44
N VAL A 48 -4.74 13.02 0.27
CA VAL A 48 -4.12 14.25 -0.24
C VAL A 48 -2.67 13.97 -0.64
N SER A 49 -1.90 13.32 0.23
CA SER A 49 -0.50 12.96 -0.06
C SER A 49 -0.38 12.03 -1.27
N CYS A 50 -1.26 11.02 -1.35
CA CYS A 50 -1.34 10.12 -2.49
C CYS A 50 -1.60 10.88 -3.80
N THR A 51 -2.58 11.77 -3.80
CA THR A 51 -2.96 12.56 -4.99
C THR A 51 -1.81 13.45 -5.46
N VAL A 52 -1.18 14.16 -4.54
CA VAL A 52 -0.03 15.03 -4.86
C VAL A 52 1.11 14.23 -5.48
N VAL A 53 1.46 13.10 -4.89
CA VAL A 53 2.57 12.26 -5.38
C VAL A 53 2.23 11.60 -6.72
N ALA A 54 0.99 11.18 -6.92
CA ALA A 54 0.55 10.57 -8.17
C ALA A 54 0.83 11.47 -9.40
N LEU A 55 0.76 12.81 -9.26
CA LEU A 55 1.05 13.76 -10.33
C LEU A 55 2.52 13.71 -10.78
N PHE A 56 3.43 13.33 -9.90
CA PHE A 56 4.87 13.30 -10.15
C PHE A 56 5.42 11.88 -10.33
N LEU A 57 4.61 10.87 -10.04
CA LEU A 57 5.03 9.47 -9.98
C LEU A 57 5.64 8.97 -11.29
N ALA A 58 5.00 9.28 -12.42
CA ALA A 58 5.50 8.87 -13.74
C ALA A 58 6.88 9.49 -14.04
N ARG A 59 7.09 10.78 -13.70
CA ARG A 59 8.39 11.43 -13.89
C ARG A 59 9.47 10.80 -13.01
N LEU A 60 9.12 10.45 -11.77
CA LEU A 60 10.03 9.82 -10.82
C LEU A 60 10.39 8.40 -11.28
N ALA A 61 9.39 7.61 -11.70
CA ALA A 61 9.58 6.26 -12.24
C ALA A 61 10.48 6.27 -13.48
N ASN A 62 10.33 7.25 -14.39
CA ASN A 62 11.16 7.36 -15.57
C ASN A 62 12.63 7.76 -15.26
N ARG A 63 12.88 8.47 -14.14
CA ARG A 63 14.24 8.90 -13.76
C ARG A 63 15.03 7.84 -12.99
N ILE A 64 14.39 7.18 -12.03
CA ILE A 64 15.05 6.27 -11.08
C ILE A 64 14.82 4.80 -11.48
N GLY A 65 13.80 4.55 -12.31
CA GLY A 65 13.29 3.23 -12.66
C GLY A 65 12.08 2.85 -11.82
N PRO A 66 11.02 2.30 -12.46
CA PRO A 66 9.75 2.01 -11.79
C PRO A 66 9.91 1.00 -10.64
N LYS A 67 10.77 0.01 -10.82
CA LYS A 67 11.08 -1.02 -9.84
C LYS A 67 11.63 -0.43 -8.54
N HIS A 68 12.67 0.39 -8.62
CA HIS A 68 13.29 1.01 -7.44
C HIS A 68 12.37 2.00 -6.72
N VAL A 69 11.58 2.77 -7.48
CA VAL A 69 10.55 3.66 -6.91
C VAL A 69 9.53 2.84 -6.12
N HIS A 70 9.11 1.71 -6.66
CA HIS A 70 8.13 0.86 -5.98
C HIS A 70 8.68 0.21 -4.72
N THR A 71 9.89 -0.37 -4.78
CA THR A 71 10.56 -0.95 -3.62
C THR A 71 10.75 0.09 -2.51
N ALA A 72 11.26 1.27 -2.85
CA ALA A 72 11.44 2.35 -1.88
C ALA A 72 10.11 2.78 -1.24
N ALA A 73 9.04 2.86 -2.02
CA ALA A 73 7.71 3.20 -1.53
C ALA A 73 7.15 2.13 -0.58
N LEU A 74 7.34 0.84 -0.87
CA LEU A 74 6.91 -0.24 0.01
C LEU A 74 7.68 -0.24 1.34
N CYS A 75 8.99 -0.01 1.30
CA CYS A 75 9.81 0.14 2.50
C CYS A 75 9.38 1.36 3.34
N LEU A 76 9.13 2.50 2.68
CA LEU A 76 8.62 3.70 3.34
C LEU A 76 7.28 3.41 4.03
N ALA A 77 6.34 2.74 3.35
CA ALA A 77 5.06 2.36 3.94
C ALA A 77 5.24 1.46 5.17
N ALA A 78 6.14 0.48 5.10
CA ALA A 78 6.41 -0.42 6.22
C ALA A 78 6.93 0.34 7.43
N VAL A 79 7.90 1.24 7.24
CA VAL A 79 8.42 2.11 8.32
C VAL A 79 7.31 2.99 8.89
N CYS A 80 6.50 3.64 8.03
CA CYS A 80 5.41 4.50 8.46
C CYS A 80 4.32 3.73 9.22
N LEU A 81 4.00 2.49 8.84
CA LEU A 81 3.07 1.64 9.58
C LEU A 81 3.61 1.27 10.97
N VAL A 82 4.89 0.98 11.09
CA VAL A 82 5.51 0.75 12.40
C VAL A 82 5.46 2.02 13.25
N LEU A 83 5.83 3.18 12.69
CA LEU A 83 5.75 4.46 13.38
C LEU A 83 4.31 4.76 13.83
N LEU A 84 3.33 4.54 12.95
CA LEU A 84 1.91 4.76 13.26
C LEU A 84 1.44 3.99 14.50
N THR A 85 2.02 2.81 14.76
CA THR A 85 1.68 2.00 15.94
C THR A 85 2.51 2.31 17.19
N ARG A 86 3.57 3.14 17.10
CA ARG A 86 4.56 3.33 18.16
C ARG A 86 4.72 4.76 18.66
N ILE A 87 4.56 5.77 17.79
CA ILE A 87 4.92 7.15 18.14
C ILE A 87 3.79 7.96 18.78
N GLY A 88 2.53 7.54 18.64
CA GLY A 88 1.40 8.20 19.28
C GLY A 88 1.27 7.83 20.74
N SER A 89 0.71 8.74 21.53
CA SER A 89 0.30 8.47 22.91
C SER A 89 -1.04 9.16 23.17
N PRO A 90 -1.80 8.73 24.18
CA PRO A 90 -3.01 9.44 24.58
C PRO A 90 -2.71 10.92 24.82
N GLY A 91 -3.46 11.81 24.17
CA GLY A 91 -3.24 13.26 24.23
C GLY A 91 -2.21 13.85 23.25
N HIS A 92 -1.39 13.03 22.57
CA HIS A 92 -0.40 13.48 21.58
C HIS A 92 -0.58 12.75 20.24
N THR A 93 -1.80 12.77 19.72
CA THR A 93 -2.17 12.05 18.49
C THR A 93 -1.81 12.81 17.20
N ALA A 94 -1.56 14.12 17.28
CA ALA A 94 -1.23 14.92 16.10
C ALA A 94 0.03 14.45 15.35
N VAL A 95 0.98 13.82 16.05
CA VAL A 95 2.20 13.29 15.44
C VAL A 95 1.91 12.17 14.42
N LEU A 96 0.73 11.53 14.50
CA LEU A 96 0.31 10.43 13.62
C LEU A 96 0.02 10.90 12.18
N TYR A 97 -0.18 12.20 11.96
CA TYR A 97 -0.33 12.74 10.60
C TYR A 97 0.95 12.57 9.77
N LEU A 98 2.12 12.58 10.40
CA LEU A 98 3.41 12.44 9.69
C LEU A 98 3.57 11.08 8.99
N PRO A 99 3.43 9.92 9.66
CA PRO A 99 3.48 8.62 8.98
C PRO A 99 2.35 8.46 7.96
N MET A 100 1.19 9.10 8.10
CA MET A 100 0.13 9.03 7.11
C MET A 100 0.52 9.66 5.77
N ILE A 101 1.34 10.71 5.78
CA ILE A 101 1.93 11.27 4.56
C ILE A 101 2.74 10.19 3.84
N GLY A 102 3.64 9.50 4.55
CA GLY A 102 4.49 8.45 3.96
C GLY A 102 3.68 7.26 3.43
N ILE A 103 2.63 6.85 4.13
CA ILE A 103 1.74 5.77 3.66
C ILE A 103 0.98 6.22 2.40
N GLY A 104 0.56 7.49 2.32
CA GLY A 104 -0.08 8.06 1.13
C GLY A 104 0.86 8.09 -0.09
N VAL A 105 2.13 8.47 0.11
CA VAL A 105 3.18 8.40 -0.92
C VAL A 105 3.33 6.98 -1.45
N ALA A 106 3.42 6.01 -0.55
CA ALA A 106 3.55 4.61 -0.92
C ALA A 106 2.31 4.09 -1.65
N TRP A 107 1.12 4.52 -1.27
CA TRP A 107 -0.12 4.11 -1.93
C TRP A 107 -0.18 4.58 -3.39
N ALA A 108 0.29 5.79 -3.69
CA ALA A 108 0.42 6.25 -5.08
C ALA A 108 1.29 5.30 -5.91
N SER A 109 2.40 4.82 -5.35
CA SER A 109 3.25 3.83 -6.01
C SER A 109 2.58 2.46 -6.15
N ILE A 110 1.88 1.97 -5.12
CA ILE A 110 1.19 0.68 -5.12
C ILE A 110 0.10 0.64 -6.20
N THR A 111 -0.60 1.75 -6.42
CA THR A 111 -1.66 1.84 -7.42
C THR A 111 -1.17 2.19 -8.81
N GLY A 112 -0.02 2.86 -8.96
CA GLY A 112 0.46 3.38 -10.24
C GLY A 112 1.57 2.56 -10.89
N VAL A 113 2.61 2.23 -10.13
CA VAL A 113 3.83 1.63 -10.69
C VAL A 113 3.61 0.25 -11.33
N PRO A 114 2.84 -0.69 -10.74
CA PRO A 114 2.60 -1.98 -11.38
C PRO A 114 1.95 -1.86 -12.76
N TYR A 115 1.07 -0.88 -12.96
CA TYR A 115 0.47 -0.61 -14.28
C TYR A 115 1.47 -0.04 -15.27
N ILE A 116 2.37 0.86 -14.82
CA ILE A 116 3.46 1.39 -15.66
C ILE A 116 4.34 0.23 -16.14
N MET A 117 4.81 -0.62 -15.21
CA MET A 117 5.65 -1.77 -15.54
C MET A 117 4.94 -2.75 -16.49
N ALA A 118 3.64 -3.03 -16.26
CA ALA A 118 2.88 -3.94 -17.10
C ALA A 118 2.69 -3.40 -18.53
N ILE A 119 2.44 -2.09 -18.69
CA ILE A 119 2.29 -1.47 -20.01
C ILE A 119 3.58 -1.58 -20.83
N GLU A 120 4.74 -1.50 -20.20
CA GLU A 120 6.05 -1.63 -20.85
C GLU A 120 6.34 -3.07 -21.32
N MET A 121 5.73 -4.06 -20.66
CA MET A 121 5.97 -5.49 -20.93
C MET A 121 5.00 -6.08 -21.95
N ILE A 122 3.89 -5.40 -22.27
CA ILE A 122 2.75 -5.94 -23.00
C ILE A 122 2.55 -5.22 -24.34
N ARG A 123 2.26 -6.00 -25.39
CA ARG A 123 1.90 -5.47 -26.73
C ARG A 123 0.64 -4.62 -26.68
N LYS A 124 0.60 -3.56 -27.49
CA LYS A 124 -0.52 -2.59 -27.55
C LYS A 124 -1.88 -3.27 -27.82
N GLU A 125 -1.90 -4.27 -28.69
CA GLU A 125 -3.11 -4.97 -29.15
C GLU A 125 -3.76 -5.82 -28.04
N ARG A 126 -2.99 -6.23 -27.02
CA ARG A 126 -3.46 -7.10 -25.93
C ARG A 126 -3.59 -6.38 -24.59
N ARG A 127 -3.33 -5.08 -24.52
CA ARG A 127 -3.33 -4.32 -23.26
C ARG A 127 -4.63 -4.45 -22.49
N GLY A 128 -5.78 -4.44 -23.12
CA GLY A 128 -7.08 -4.55 -22.45
C GLY A 128 -7.23 -5.87 -21.68
N VAL A 129 -6.84 -7.00 -22.28
CA VAL A 129 -6.91 -8.31 -21.64
C VAL A 129 -5.97 -8.39 -20.44
N TYR A 130 -4.73 -7.93 -20.60
CA TYR A 130 -3.74 -7.98 -19.52
C TYR A 130 -4.09 -7.03 -18.36
N MET A 131 -4.70 -5.87 -18.64
CA MET A 131 -5.23 -4.99 -17.58
C MET A 131 -6.34 -5.66 -16.78
N GLY A 132 -7.21 -6.46 -17.44
CA GLY A 132 -8.19 -7.29 -16.76
C GLY A 132 -7.54 -8.34 -15.84
N VAL A 133 -6.48 -9.00 -16.30
CA VAL A 133 -5.71 -9.98 -15.49
C VAL A 133 -5.05 -9.30 -14.28
N ILE A 134 -4.44 -8.12 -14.46
CA ILE A 134 -3.84 -7.36 -13.35
C ILE A 134 -4.91 -6.99 -12.31
N ASN A 135 -6.08 -6.55 -12.74
CA ASN A 135 -7.19 -6.26 -11.83
C ASN A 135 -7.63 -7.52 -11.06
N MET A 136 -7.70 -8.69 -11.71
CA MET A 136 -7.98 -9.95 -11.01
C MET A 136 -6.90 -10.30 -9.98
N MET A 137 -5.62 -10.06 -10.30
CA MET A 137 -4.50 -10.25 -9.35
C MET A 137 -4.58 -9.34 -8.12
N ILE A 138 -5.32 -8.23 -8.20
CA ILE A 138 -5.61 -7.36 -7.06
C ILE A 138 -6.86 -7.85 -6.30
N VAL A 139 -7.94 -8.13 -7.01
CA VAL A 139 -9.25 -8.44 -6.42
C VAL A 139 -9.27 -9.80 -5.73
N ILE A 140 -8.67 -10.84 -6.35
CA ILE A 140 -8.68 -12.20 -5.79
C ILE A 140 -7.98 -12.27 -4.42
N PRO A 141 -6.75 -11.72 -4.23
CA PRO A 141 -6.13 -11.66 -2.91
C PRO A 141 -6.91 -10.83 -1.89
N GLN A 142 -7.60 -9.77 -2.31
CA GLN A 142 -8.46 -8.99 -1.41
C GLN A 142 -9.64 -9.81 -0.90
N LEU A 143 -10.29 -10.60 -1.77
CA LEU A 143 -11.37 -11.49 -1.37
C LEU A 143 -10.87 -12.56 -0.39
N ILE A 144 -9.76 -13.23 -0.71
CA ILE A 144 -9.13 -14.22 0.17
C ILE A 144 -8.81 -13.58 1.53
N GLN A 145 -8.19 -12.41 1.53
CA GLN A 145 -7.87 -11.68 2.75
C GLN A 145 -9.12 -11.37 3.57
N THR A 146 -10.18 -10.88 2.95
CA THR A 146 -11.42 -10.53 3.66
C THR A 146 -12.04 -11.75 4.33
N LEU A 147 -11.99 -12.92 3.71
CA LEU A 147 -12.54 -14.18 4.25
C LEU A 147 -11.63 -14.80 5.33
N THR A 148 -10.32 -14.69 5.18
CA THR A 148 -9.35 -15.43 6.03
C THR A 148 -8.74 -14.60 7.15
N PHE A 149 -8.76 -13.26 7.05
CA PHE A 149 -8.05 -12.41 8.00
C PHE A 149 -8.67 -12.40 9.39
N GLY A 150 -9.98 -12.58 9.53
CA GLY A 150 -10.66 -12.63 10.83
C GLY A 150 -10.10 -13.71 11.77
N PRO A 151 -10.00 -14.98 11.36
CA PRO A 151 -9.31 -16.02 12.12
C PRO A 151 -7.83 -15.72 12.41
N ILE A 152 -7.09 -15.17 11.44
CA ILE A 152 -5.69 -14.76 11.61
C ILE A 152 -5.58 -13.69 12.69
N PHE A 153 -6.43 -12.67 12.63
CA PHE A 153 -6.47 -11.57 13.59
C PHE A 153 -6.70 -12.07 15.01
N LYS A 154 -7.70 -12.94 15.21
CA LYS A 154 -8.05 -13.47 16.53
C LYS A 154 -7.02 -14.45 17.10
N ARG A 155 -6.51 -15.39 16.27
CA ARG A 155 -5.68 -16.49 16.76
C ARG A 155 -4.18 -16.20 16.73
N LEU A 156 -3.72 -15.49 15.69
CA LEU A 156 -2.29 -15.26 15.47
C LEU A 156 -1.85 -13.87 15.95
N LEU A 157 -2.70 -12.84 15.78
CA LEU A 157 -2.36 -11.47 16.11
C LEU A 157 -2.90 -11.02 17.49
N GLY A 158 -3.43 -11.95 18.27
CA GLY A 158 -3.88 -11.71 19.64
C GLY A 158 -5.05 -10.73 19.76
N ASN A 159 -5.87 -10.59 18.70
CA ASN A 159 -7.01 -9.67 18.64
C ASN A 159 -6.63 -8.19 18.90
N HIS A 160 -5.37 -7.81 18.64
CA HIS A 160 -4.88 -6.45 18.84
C HIS A 160 -4.70 -5.72 17.50
N PRO A 161 -5.41 -4.62 17.22
CA PRO A 161 -5.40 -3.96 15.92
C PRO A 161 -4.02 -3.46 15.47
N ALA A 162 -3.16 -3.01 16.41
CA ALA A 162 -1.79 -2.60 16.07
C ALA A 162 -0.97 -3.76 15.47
N ASN A 163 -1.17 -5.00 15.95
CA ASN A 163 -0.50 -6.17 15.41
C ASN A 163 -0.92 -6.45 13.96
N ALA A 164 -2.17 -6.13 13.59
CA ALA A 164 -2.61 -6.23 12.20
C ALA A 164 -1.84 -5.27 11.28
N LEU A 165 -1.58 -4.04 11.73
CA LEU A 165 -0.79 -3.07 10.97
C LEU A 165 0.70 -3.48 10.87
N LEU A 166 1.26 -4.01 11.95
CA LEU A 166 2.63 -4.55 11.96
C LEU A 166 2.77 -5.77 11.02
N PHE A 167 1.76 -6.62 10.98
CA PHE A 167 1.71 -7.73 10.02
C PHE A 167 1.70 -7.24 8.57
N VAL A 168 0.93 -6.18 8.27
CA VAL A 168 0.95 -5.54 6.94
C VAL A 168 2.33 -4.96 6.65
N ALA A 169 2.98 -4.30 7.62
CA ALA A 169 4.32 -3.76 7.44
C ALA A 169 5.33 -4.84 7.06
N ALA A 170 5.30 -6.00 7.73
CA ALA A 170 6.16 -7.13 7.40
C ALA A 170 5.91 -7.66 5.98
N LEU A 171 4.65 -7.79 5.57
CA LEU A 171 4.30 -8.21 4.21
C LEU A 171 4.76 -7.21 3.14
N LEU A 172 4.73 -5.91 3.42
CA LEU A 172 5.22 -4.88 2.49
C LEU A 172 6.74 -4.96 2.31
N VAL A 173 7.50 -5.24 3.36
CA VAL A 173 8.95 -5.47 3.26
C VAL A 173 9.23 -6.69 2.38
N ILE A 174 8.53 -7.80 2.64
CA ILE A 174 8.68 -9.03 1.83
C ILE A 174 8.34 -8.74 0.37
N ALA A 175 7.24 -8.04 0.09
CA ALA A 175 6.85 -7.66 -1.27
C ALA A 175 7.93 -6.77 -1.94
N GLY A 176 8.50 -5.81 -1.22
CA GLY A 176 9.59 -4.97 -1.70
C GLY A 176 10.84 -5.77 -2.08
N LEU A 177 11.20 -6.78 -1.28
CA LEU A 177 12.32 -7.66 -1.59
C LEU A 177 12.04 -8.56 -2.81
N LEU A 178 10.82 -9.08 -2.91
CA LEU A 178 10.44 -9.96 -4.03
C LEU A 178 10.43 -9.22 -5.38
N ILE A 179 10.06 -7.94 -5.40
CA ILE A 179 10.00 -7.18 -6.65
C ILE A 179 11.40 -6.95 -7.25
N GLU A 180 12.44 -6.98 -6.43
CA GLU A 180 13.83 -6.88 -6.90
C GLU A 180 14.24 -8.08 -7.77
N TRP A 181 13.60 -9.22 -7.64
CA TRP A 181 13.88 -10.41 -8.46
C TRP A 181 13.23 -10.38 -9.85
N ILE A 182 12.28 -9.47 -10.09
CA ILE A 182 11.63 -9.33 -11.39
C ILE A 182 12.59 -8.63 -12.36
N ASP A 183 12.87 -9.27 -13.50
CA ASP A 183 13.63 -8.67 -14.61
C ASP A 183 12.67 -8.26 -15.73
N THR A 184 12.28 -6.98 -15.72
CA THR A 184 11.32 -6.42 -16.68
C THR A 184 11.76 -6.54 -18.13
N LYS A 185 13.07 -6.55 -18.41
CA LYS A 185 13.60 -6.70 -19.77
C LYS A 185 13.59 -8.16 -20.24
N LYS A 186 13.90 -9.08 -19.33
CA LYS A 186 13.93 -10.53 -19.63
C LYS A 186 12.51 -11.10 -19.74
N ASP A 187 11.61 -10.62 -18.89
CA ASP A 187 10.24 -11.13 -18.77
C ASP A 187 9.24 -10.46 -19.73
N ALA A 188 9.68 -9.44 -20.48
CA ALA A 188 8.85 -8.78 -21.50
C ALA A 188 8.56 -9.71 -22.69
N ASP A 189 7.41 -9.53 -23.33
CA ASP A 189 7.03 -10.23 -24.57
C ASP A 189 8.18 -10.12 -25.60
N PRO A 190 8.60 -11.22 -26.25
CA PRO A 190 9.70 -11.22 -27.21
C PRO A 190 9.56 -10.18 -28.33
N LEU A 191 8.33 -9.90 -28.78
CA LEU A 191 8.07 -8.88 -29.80
C LEU A 191 8.26 -7.45 -29.27
N VAL A 192 7.96 -7.21 -28.00
CA VAL A 192 8.23 -5.92 -27.33
C VAL A 192 9.74 -5.71 -27.19
N ARG A 193 10.47 -6.76 -26.80
CA ARG A 193 11.95 -6.74 -26.73
C ARG A 193 12.59 -6.43 -28.07
N GLY A 194 12.12 -7.07 -29.13
CA GLY A 194 12.62 -6.83 -30.49
C GLY A 194 12.38 -5.40 -30.97
N ALA A 195 11.19 -4.83 -30.71
CA ALA A 195 10.86 -3.46 -31.06
C ALA A 195 11.72 -2.43 -30.30
N VAL A 196 11.97 -2.65 -29.00
CA VAL A 196 12.84 -1.78 -28.19
C VAL A 196 14.29 -1.84 -28.65
N ALA A 197 14.80 -3.02 -28.99
CA ALA A 197 16.16 -3.18 -29.51
C ALA A 197 16.34 -2.44 -30.85
N ALA A 198 15.40 -2.55 -31.78
CA ALA A 198 15.44 -1.87 -33.07
C ALA A 198 15.42 -0.34 -32.95
N THR A 199 14.62 0.21 -31.99
CA THR A 199 14.59 1.66 -31.72
C THR A 199 15.86 2.18 -31.07
N THR A 200 16.56 1.35 -30.29
CA THR A 200 17.83 1.74 -29.67
C THR A 200 18.96 1.77 -30.70
N GLU A 201 19.00 0.83 -31.65
CA GLU A 201 19.98 0.81 -32.75
C GLU A 201 19.82 2.01 -33.69
N THR A 202 18.58 2.40 -34.01
CA THR A 202 18.32 3.57 -34.88
C THR A 202 18.60 4.92 -34.18
N ALA A 203 18.66 4.97 -32.84
CA ALA A 203 18.96 6.18 -32.11
C ALA A 203 20.48 6.41 -31.91
N VAL A 204 21.32 5.39 -32.16
CA VAL A 204 22.78 5.42 -32.01
C VAL A 204 23.51 5.56 -33.37
N ALA A 205 22.79 5.32 -34.47
CA ALA A 205 23.28 5.52 -35.84
C ALA A 205 22.95 6.94 -36.33
#